data_8ef45084ca0ca346eca7378c2a1f5f4f
#
_entry.id   8ef45084ca0ca346eca7378c2a1f5f4f
#
_cell.length_a   1.000
_cell.length_b   1.000
_cell.length_c   1.000
_cell.angle_alpha   90.00
_cell.angle_beta   90.00
_cell.angle_gamma   90.00
#
_symmetry.space_group_name_H-M   'P 1'
#
loop_
_entity.id
_entity.type
_entity.pdbx_description
1 polymer ?
#
loop_
_entity_poly.entity_id
_entity_poly.type
_entity_poly.pdbx_seq_one_letter_code
_entity_poly.pdbx_strand_id
1 'polypeptide(L)'
;LVGSEMCIRDSDKVRKVYSVNIVYFSLGNGKDIVYHGKTEFRGIHQNDVLELTPFQKQTFKVDAVSQLYPEYYILKVNDFNQVAKSPLEEWICYLNTGDIPDSATAPGLTEARERLKLDKMTKTELEAYYRHLDNIVILKDNILTERAEGRAEGRAEGRAEEKRETARNMKALNIPINTISQITGLSAEEIQGL
;
A
#
# COMPACT_ATOMS: atom_id res chain seq x y z
N LEU A 1 -10.78 -2.98 13.68
CA LEU A 1 -11.98 -2.92 12.84
C LEU A 1 -13.12 -2.40 13.69
N VAL A 2 -13.37 -1.11 13.66
CA VAL A 2 -14.58 -0.54 14.26
C VAL A 2 -15.65 -0.63 13.18
N GLY A 3 -16.52 -1.62 13.27
CA GLY A 3 -17.72 -1.69 12.47
C GLY A 3 -18.64 -0.55 12.88
N SER A 4 -18.75 0.48 12.05
CA SER A 4 -19.84 1.42 12.16
C SER A 4 -21.10 0.74 11.63
N GLU A 5 -21.89 0.16 12.51
CA GLU A 5 -23.26 -0.19 12.18
C GLU A 5 -24.01 1.13 11.91
N MET A 6 -24.19 1.40 10.64
CA MET A 6 -24.96 2.54 10.17
C MET A 6 -26.44 2.20 10.35
N CYS A 7 -26.97 2.45 11.53
CA CYS A 7 -28.43 2.40 11.75
C CYS A 7 -29.08 3.51 10.92
N ILE A 8 -29.80 3.12 9.87
CA ILE A 8 -30.49 3.98 8.88
C ILE A 8 -31.55 4.90 9.52
N ARG A 9 -31.77 4.85 10.82
CA ARG A 9 -32.79 5.65 11.53
C ARG A 9 -32.41 7.09 11.86
N ASP A 10 -31.13 7.46 11.71
CA ASP A 10 -30.63 8.80 12.11
C ASP A 10 -29.82 9.43 10.97
N SER A 11 -30.42 9.49 9.79
CA SER A 11 -29.78 10.03 8.56
C SER A 11 -29.28 11.48 8.67
N ASP A 12 -29.76 12.21 9.67
CA ASP A 12 -29.32 13.61 9.92
C ASP A 12 -27.93 13.69 10.58
N LYS A 13 -27.35 12.57 11.00
CA LYS A 13 -26.08 12.51 11.76
C LYS A 13 -24.97 11.72 11.08
N VAL A 14 -25.09 11.38 9.80
CA VAL A 14 -24.03 10.69 9.08
C VAL A 14 -22.82 11.62 8.99
N ARG A 15 -21.78 11.31 9.78
CA ARG A 15 -20.51 12.04 9.71
C ARG A 15 -19.62 11.41 8.66
N LYS A 16 -19.04 12.22 7.82
CA LYS A 16 -18.04 11.78 6.85
C LYS A 16 -16.86 11.13 7.56
N VAL A 17 -16.46 9.96 7.09
CA VAL A 17 -15.29 9.23 7.59
C VAL A 17 -14.15 9.37 6.58
N TYR A 18 -12.97 9.69 7.07
CA TYR A 18 -11.74 9.69 6.30
C TYR A 18 -10.82 8.61 6.86
N SER A 19 -10.39 7.68 5.99
CA SER A 19 -9.41 6.67 6.32
C SER A 19 -8.05 7.08 5.76
N VAL A 20 -7.10 7.39 6.64
CA VAL A 20 -5.74 7.75 6.22
C VAL A 20 -4.84 6.54 6.47
N ASN A 21 -4.27 6.00 5.40
CA ASN A 21 -3.42 4.83 5.42
C ASN A 21 -1.98 5.26 5.13
N ILE A 22 -1.12 5.17 6.13
CA ILE A 22 0.30 5.48 6.02
C ILE A 22 1.03 4.20 5.68
N VAL A 23 1.69 4.16 4.51
CA VAL A 23 2.39 2.97 4.04
C VAL A 23 3.89 3.22 3.93
N TYR A 24 4.67 2.35 4.57
CA TYR A 24 6.13 2.36 4.60
C TYR A 24 6.77 1.38 3.62
N PHE A 25 5.99 0.94 2.62
CA PHE A 25 6.44 0.04 1.56
C PHE A 25 5.97 0.58 0.20
N SER A 26 6.60 0.16 -0.89
CA SER A 26 6.15 0.56 -2.23
C SER A 26 4.85 -0.14 -2.57
N LEU A 27 3.77 0.61 -2.67
CA LEU A 27 2.45 0.13 -3.05
C LEU A 27 2.18 0.49 -4.51
N GLY A 28 2.14 -0.53 -5.37
CA GLY A 28 1.82 -0.35 -6.79
C GLY A 28 2.86 0.48 -7.56
N ASN A 29 2.54 0.78 -8.83
CA ASN A 29 3.43 1.47 -9.78
C ASN A 29 3.10 2.97 -9.99
N GLY A 30 2.29 3.56 -9.10
CA GLY A 30 1.94 4.97 -9.21
C GLY A 30 3.12 5.89 -8.87
N LYS A 31 3.19 7.05 -9.53
CA LYS A 31 4.26 8.04 -9.39
C LYS A 31 4.03 9.03 -8.25
N ASP A 32 2.79 9.16 -7.78
CA ASP A 32 2.44 10.09 -6.71
C ASP A 32 2.71 9.49 -5.34
N ILE A 33 2.88 10.37 -4.36
CA ILE A 33 3.08 10.01 -2.95
C ILE A 33 1.77 10.01 -2.15
N VAL A 34 0.73 10.67 -2.66
CA VAL A 34 -0.59 10.76 -2.03
C VAL A 34 -1.65 10.31 -3.02
N TYR A 35 -2.43 9.31 -2.65
CA TYR A 35 -3.56 8.85 -3.42
C TYR A 35 -4.84 9.08 -2.66
N HIS A 36 -5.85 9.62 -3.34
CA HIS A 36 -7.18 9.85 -2.81
C HIS A 36 -8.19 8.94 -3.49
N GLY A 37 -8.84 8.08 -2.72
CA GLY A 37 -9.88 7.15 -3.16
C GLY A 37 -11.27 7.59 -2.69
N LYS A 38 -12.23 7.53 -3.60
CA LYS A 38 -13.66 7.73 -3.32
C LYS A 38 -14.43 6.46 -3.61
N THR A 39 -15.46 6.20 -2.82
CA THR A 39 -16.34 5.06 -3.04
C THR A 39 -17.30 5.34 -4.18
N GLU A 40 -17.35 4.47 -5.18
CA GLU A 40 -18.34 4.47 -6.25
C GLU A 40 -19.10 3.13 -6.22
N PHE A 41 -20.40 3.16 -6.39
CA PHE A 41 -21.24 1.96 -6.45
C PHE A 41 -21.78 1.79 -7.87
N ARG A 42 -21.51 0.62 -8.45
CA ARG A 42 -22.01 0.23 -9.78
C ARG A 42 -22.96 -0.95 -9.66
N GLY A 43 -24.06 -0.88 -10.42
CA GLY A 43 -25.04 -1.96 -10.52
C GLY A 43 -24.40 -3.22 -11.11
N ILE A 44 -24.59 -4.38 -10.46
CA ILE A 44 -23.98 -5.65 -10.90
C ILE A 44 -24.58 -6.11 -12.24
N HIS A 45 -25.85 -5.80 -12.48
CA HIS A 45 -26.55 -6.30 -13.68
C HIS A 45 -26.57 -5.30 -14.83
N GLN A 46 -26.62 -3.99 -14.54
CA GLN A 46 -26.80 -2.95 -15.57
C GLN A 46 -25.57 -2.04 -15.69
N ASN A 47 -24.60 -2.17 -14.80
CA ASN A 47 -23.37 -1.37 -14.77
C ASN A 47 -23.62 0.15 -14.68
N ASP A 48 -24.80 0.56 -14.21
CA ASP A 48 -25.15 1.94 -13.92
C ASP A 48 -24.45 2.43 -12.62
N VAL A 49 -24.32 3.74 -12.47
CA VAL A 49 -23.77 4.35 -11.26
C VAL A 49 -24.93 4.70 -10.34
N LEU A 50 -24.81 4.33 -9.04
CA LEU A 50 -25.80 4.70 -8.04
C LEU A 50 -25.72 6.21 -7.75
N GLU A 51 -26.80 6.93 -8.05
CA GLU A 51 -26.90 8.36 -7.84
C GLU A 51 -27.99 8.70 -6.80
N LEU A 52 -27.83 9.85 -6.12
CA LEU A 52 -28.85 10.37 -5.21
C LEU A 52 -29.96 11.06 -6.00
N THR A 53 -31.20 10.82 -5.59
CA THR A 53 -32.34 11.59 -6.08
C THR A 53 -32.26 13.06 -5.60
N PRO A 54 -32.93 14.00 -6.30
CA PRO A 54 -32.97 15.41 -5.86
C PRO A 54 -33.42 15.59 -4.41
N PHE A 55 -34.40 14.79 -3.97
CA PHE A 55 -34.90 14.79 -2.60
C PHE A 55 -33.82 14.32 -1.60
N GLN A 56 -33.09 13.25 -1.93
CA GLN A 56 -31.99 12.73 -1.09
C GLN A 56 -30.84 13.73 -1.00
N LYS A 57 -30.46 14.38 -2.10
CA LYS A 57 -29.43 15.44 -2.10
C LYS A 57 -29.80 16.58 -1.14
N GLN A 58 -31.04 17.00 -1.18
CA GLN A 58 -31.54 18.06 -0.29
C GLN A 58 -31.59 17.61 1.18
N THR A 59 -32.04 16.38 1.43
CA THR A 59 -32.20 15.83 2.79
C THR A 59 -30.83 15.58 3.44
N PHE A 60 -29.91 14.96 2.73
CA PHE A 60 -28.56 14.64 3.23
C PHE A 60 -27.57 15.81 3.10
N LYS A 61 -27.94 16.87 2.39
CA LYS A 61 -27.08 18.04 2.09
C LYS A 61 -25.76 17.65 1.42
N VAL A 62 -25.81 16.70 0.49
CA VAL A 62 -24.68 16.19 -0.29
C VAL A 62 -25.08 16.01 -1.76
N ASP A 63 -24.13 16.14 -2.67
CA ASP A 63 -24.37 16.10 -4.11
C ASP A 63 -24.21 14.69 -4.71
N ALA A 64 -23.44 13.82 -4.06
CA ALA A 64 -23.13 12.50 -4.56
C ALA A 64 -23.13 11.44 -3.46
N VAL A 65 -23.42 10.19 -3.85
CA VAL A 65 -23.38 9.02 -2.96
C VAL A 65 -22.02 8.86 -2.29
N SER A 66 -20.94 9.13 -3.01
CA SER A 66 -19.57 9.07 -2.48
C SER A 66 -19.34 9.96 -1.25
N GLN A 67 -20.11 11.02 -1.08
CA GLN A 67 -19.98 11.91 0.07
C GLN A 67 -20.58 11.32 1.37
N LEU A 68 -21.43 10.31 1.27
CA LEU A 68 -22.01 9.60 2.41
C LEU A 68 -21.09 8.48 2.92
N TYR A 69 -20.17 8.00 2.08
CA TYR A 69 -19.30 6.86 2.37
C TYR A 69 -17.87 7.32 2.68
N PRO A 70 -17.05 6.46 3.30
CA PRO A 70 -15.67 6.79 3.62
C PRO A 70 -14.86 7.18 2.40
N GLU A 71 -14.00 8.17 2.58
CA GLU A 71 -12.91 8.48 1.65
C GLU A 71 -11.60 7.91 2.20
N TYR A 72 -10.74 7.47 1.30
CA TYR A 72 -9.49 6.81 1.63
C TYR A 72 -8.33 7.65 1.13
N TYR A 73 -7.35 7.85 2.00
CA TYR A 73 -6.07 8.44 1.63
C TYR A 73 -4.97 7.42 1.85
N ILE A 74 -4.08 7.28 0.87
CA ILE A 74 -2.88 6.46 0.98
C ILE A 74 -1.68 7.39 0.88
N LEU A 75 -0.85 7.40 1.92
CA LEU A 75 0.37 8.18 1.99
C LEU A 75 1.56 7.22 1.84
N LYS A 76 2.29 7.30 0.70
CA LYS A 76 3.46 6.49 0.39
C LYS A 76 4.71 7.16 0.96
N VAL A 77 4.94 7.01 2.25
CA VAL A 77 5.94 7.76 3.00
C VAL A 77 7.36 7.47 2.51
N ASN A 78 7.70 6.21 2.21
CA ASN A 78 9.02 5.82 1.74
C ASN A 78 9.38 6.37 0.34
N ASP A 79 8.39 6.74 -0.46
CA ASP A 79 8.61 7.25 -1.82
C ASP A 79 8.87 8.77 -1.82
N PHE A 80 8.71 9.43 -0.67
CA PHE A 80 8.98 10.86 -0.52
C PHE A 80 10.47 11.14 -0.35
N ASN A 81 11.09 11.71 -1.36
CA ASN A 81 12.52 12.06 -1.40
C ASN A 81 12.77 13.52 -1.82
N GLN A 82 11.76 14.38 -1.71
CA GLN A 82 11.81 15.77 -2.15
C GLN A 82 11.75 16.72 -0.96
N VAL A 83 12.04 18.01 -1.24
CA VAL A 83 11.80 19.08 -0.26
C VAL A 83 10.30 19.31 -0.15
N ALA A 84 9.77 19.30 1.07
CA ALA A 84 8.36 19.55 1.33
C ALA A 84 7.96 20.97 0.88
N LYS A 85 6.89 21.07 0.09
CA LYS A 85 6.35 22.32 -0.48
C LYS A 85 4.94 22.64 0.04
N SER A 86 4.34 21.73 0.77
CA SER A 86 2.99 21.85 1.33
C SER A 86 2.95 21.33 2.76
N PRO A 87 1.99 21.78 3.59
CA PRO A 87 1.81 21.28 4.95
C PRO A 87 1.68 19.75 5.03
N LEU A 88 1.01 19.13 4.05
CA LEU A 88 0.87 17.66 3.99
C LEU A 88 2.22 17.00 3.72
N GLU A 89 3.04 17.56 2.84
CA GLU A 89 4.37 17.03 2.54
C GLU A 89 5.33 17.18 3.74
N GLU A 90 5.20 18.25 4.54
CA GLU A 90 5.94 18.39 5.79
C GLU A 90 5.60 17.26 6.78
N TRP A 91 4.32 16.90 6.90
CA TRP A 91 3.89 15.74 7.69
C TRP A 91 4.45 14.42 7.14
N ILE A 92 4.42 14.24 5.81
CA ILE A 92 4.98 13.04 5.16
C ILE A 92 6.50 12.96 5.40
N CYS A 93 7.21 14.09 5.28
CA CYS A 93 8.63 14.18 5.57
C CYS A 93 8.93 13.76 7.02
N TYR A 94 8.20 14.31 7.97
CA TYR A 94 8.31 13.92 9.38
C TYR A 94 8.05 12.41 9.59
N LEU A 95 6.98 11.86 9.01
CA LEU A 95 6.65 10.44 9.13
C LEU A 95 7.74 9.54 8.51
N ASN A 96 8.48 10.04 7.51
CA ASN A 96 9.56 9.30 6.87
C ASN A 96 10.88 9.37 7.65
N THR A 97 11.24 10.56 8.11
CA THR A 97 12.55 10.83 8.72
C THR A 97 12.55 10.77 10.24
N GLY A 98 11.38 10.99 10.87
CA GLY A 98 11.27 11.17 12.33
C GLY A 98 11.74 12.55 12.81
N ASP A 99 12.14 13.46 11.91
CA ASP A 99 12.66 14.78 12.23
C ASP A 99 11.71 15.89 11.78
N ILE A 100 11.60 16.93 12.60
CA ILE A 100 10.77 18.11 12.33
C ILE A 100 11.69 19.34 12.25
N PRO A 101 11.97 19.86 11.05
CA PRO A 101 12.81 21.05 10.88
C PRO A 101 12.23 22.27 11.60
N ASP A 102 13.10 23.18 12.05
CA ASP A 102 12.65 24.44 12.68
C ASP A 102 11.86 25.34 11.73
N SER A 103 12.06 25.17 10.42
CA SER A 103 11.35 25.87 9.36
C SER A 103 9.96 25.26 9.06
N ALA A 104 9.55 24.17 9.70
CA ALA A 104 8.26 23.54 9.45
C ALA A 104 7.11 24.48 9.83
N THR A 105 6.13 24.61 8.93
CA THR A 105 4.98 25.51 9.03
C THR A 105 3.64 24.81 9.14
N ALA A 106 3.62 23.49 8.92
CA ALA A 106 2.39 22.72 8.95
C ALA A 106 1.72 22.75 10.34
N PRO A 107 0.41 22.99 10.41
CA PRO A 107 -0.33 22.97 11.65
C PRO A 107 -0.13 21.65 12.41
N GLY A 108 0.16 21.74 13.70
CA GLY A 108 0.36 20.59 14.57
C GLY A 108 1.79 20.03 14.61
N LEU A 109 2.69 20.35 13.65
CA LEU A 109 4.08 19.89 13.68
C LEU A 109 4.88 20.54 14.80
N THR A 110 4.61 21.80 15.16
CA THR A 110 5.26 22.46 16.29
C THR A 110 4.89 21.78 17.61
N GLU A 111 3.63 21.45 17.79
CA GLU A 111 3.15 20.71 18.97
C GLU A 111 3.70 19.28 18.99
N ALA A 112 3.79 18.62 17.82
CA ALA A 112 4.43 17.30 17.70
C ALA A 112 5.90 17.36 18.13
N ARG A 113 6.67 18.38 17.68
CA ARG A 113 8.06 18.59 18.08
C ARG A 113 8.20 18.77 19.59
N GLU A 114 7.33 19.55 20.22
CA GLU A 114 7.38 19.77 21.67
C GLU A 114 7.08 18.47 22.44
N ARG A 115 6.20 17.62 21.93
CA ARG A 115 5.89 16.31 22.55
C ARG A 115 6.97 15.28 22.32
N LEU A 116 7.76 15.39 21.24
CA LEU A 116 8.86 14.49 20.92
C LEU A 116 10.18 14.86 21.63
N LYS A 117 10.19 15.90 22.46
CA LYS A 117 11.36 16.19 23.29
C LYS A 117 11.52 15.06 24.32
N LEU A 118 12.47 14.17 24.07
CA LEU A 118 12.75 12.99 24.89
C LEU A 118 13.03 13.33 26.36
N ASP A 119 13.62 14.49 26.59
CA ASP A 119 13.91 15.03 27.91
C ASP A 119 12.66 15.41 28.72
N LYS A 120 11.53 15.58 28.08
CA LYS A 120 10.24 15.88 28.72
C LYS A 120 9.31 14.67 28.85
N MET A 121 9.69 13.54 28.26
CA MET A 121 8.91 12.31 28.36
C MET A 121 9.07 11.66 29.73
N THR A 122 7.97 11.11 30.23
CA THR A 122 8.02 10.21 31.38
C THR A 122 8.75 8.91 31.00
N LYS A 123 9.25 8.18 32.00
CA LYS A 123 9.91 6.88 31.73
C LYS A 123 9.04 5.92 30.92
N THR A 124 7.75 5.87 31.21
CA THR A 124 6.78 5.00 30.50
C THR A 124 6.59 5.43 29.05
N GLU A 125 6.49 6.74 28.78
CA GLU A 125 6.37 7.28 27.42
C GLU A 125 7.65 7.04 26.61
N LEU A 126 8.81 7.20 27.24
CA LEU A 126 10.10 6.95 26.61
C LEU A 126 10.27 5.47 26.25
N GLU A 127 9.90 4.55 27.12
CA GLU A 127 9.91 3.11 26.84
C GLU A 127 8.93 2.74 25.71
N ALA A 128 7.75 3.34 25.67
CA ALA A 128 6.78 3.15 24.60
C ALA A 128 7.30 3.70 23.26
N TYR A 129 7.95 4.86 23.27
CA TYR A 129 8.56 5.47 22.10
C TYR A 129 9.67 4.59 21.51
N TYR A 130 10.63 4.13 22.32
CA TYR A 130 11.68 3.24 21.83
C TYR A 130 11.15 1.92 21.32
N ARG A 131 10.17 1.31 21.99
CA ARG A 131 9.51 0.08 21.50
C ARG A 131 8.84 0.31 20.15
N HIS A 132 8.25 1.47 19.92
CA HIS A 132 7.65 1.82 18.64
C HIS A 132 8.70 1.93 17.53
N LEU A 133 9.85 2.58 17.81
CA LEU A 133 10.96 2.66 16.87
C LEU A 133 11.52 1.28 16.51
N ASP A 134 11.72 0.41 17.50
CA ASP A 134 12.19 -0.97 17.28
C ASP A 134 11.22 -1.74 16.40
N ASN A 135 9.91 -1.61 16.63
CA ASN A 135 8.90 -2.26 15.80
C ASN A 135 8.92 -1.76 14.33
N ILE A 136 9.17 -0.47 14.11
CA ILE A 136 9.31 0.08 12.74
C ILE A 136 10.53 -0.51 12.04
N VAL A 137 11.66 -0.62 12.73
CA VAL A 137 12.90 -1.21 12.18
C VAL A 137 12.65 -2.67 11.80
N ILE A 138 12.10 -3.46 12.73
CA ILE A 138 11.78 -4.89 12.51
C ILE A 138 10.82 -5.03 11.32
N LEU A 139 9.79 -4.20 11.22
CA LEU A 139 8.84 -4.25 10.12
C LEU A 139 9.50 -3.93 8.78
N LYS A 140 10.38 -2.92 8.73
CA LYS A 140 11.14 -2.56 7.52
C LYS A 140 12.06 -3.71 7.09
N ASP A 141 12.77 -4.31 8.02
CA ASP A 141 13.69 -5.42 7.74
C ASP A 141 12.94 -6.66 7.24
N ASN A 142 11.81 -7.02 7.85
CA ASN A 142 10.97 -8.13 7.40
C ASN A 142 10.46 -7.90 5.97
N ILE A 143 9.96 -6.70 5.66
CA ILE A 143 9.48 -6.36 4.30
C ILE A 143 10.62 -6.46 3.27
N LEU A 144 11.83 -6.02 3.61
CA LEU A 144 12.98 -6.11 2.72
C LEU A 144 13.39 -7.56 2.46
N THR A 145 13.38 -8.39 3.51
CA THR A 145 13.71 -9.81 3.44
C THR A 145 12.70 -10.57 2.59
N GLU A 146 11.41 -10.43 2.86
CA GLU A 146 10.33 -11.06 2.08
C GLU A 146 10.39 -10.66 0.59
N ARG A 147 10.73 -9.39 0.29
CA ARG A 147 10.91 -8.94 -1.09
C ARG A 147 12.14 -9.57 -1.76
N ALA A 148 13.23 -9.72 -1.03
CA ALA A 148 14.44 -10.35 -1.56
C ALA A 148 14.19 -11.83 -1.86
N GLU A 149 13.52 -12.53 -0.93
CA GLU A 149 13.13 -13.93 -1.07
C GLU A 149 12.15 -14.13 -2.24
N GLY A 150 11.06 -13.38 -2.29
CA GLY A 150 10.08 -13.46 -3.39
C GLY A 150 10.69 -13.13 -4.77
N ARG A 151 11.68 -12.22 -4.84
CA ARG A 151 12.42 -11.96 -6.09
C ARG A 151 13.33 -13.14 -6.45
N ALA A 152 13.96 -13.76 -5.47
CA ALA A 152 14.83 -14.92 -5.70
C ALA A 152 14.01 -16.14 -6.17
N GLU A 153 12.87 -16.39 -5.52
CA GLU A 153 11.93 -17.45 -5.90
C GLU A 153 11.36 -17.22 -7.31
N GLY A 154 10.83 -16.02 -7.60
CA GLY A 154 10.29 -15.70 -8.92
C GLY A 154 11.34 -15.81 -10.04
N ARG A 155 12.62 -15.47 -9.76
CA ARG A 155 13.71 -15.69 -10.73
C ARG A 155 14.03 -17.17 -10.91
N ALA A 156 13.97 -17.97 -9.85
CA ALA A 156 14.20 -19.41 -9.93
C ALA A 156 13.08 -20.12 -10.70
N GLU A 157 11.84 -19.78 -10.42
CA GLU A 157 10.65 -20.28 -11.13
C GLU A 157 10.68 -19.87 -12.62
N GLY A 158 10.95 -18.60 -12.92
CA GLY A 158 11.05 -18.11 -14.28
C GLY A 158 12.13 -18.84 -15.10
N ARG A 159 13.31 -19.07 -14.50
CA ARG A 159 14.37 -19.86 -15.16
C ARG A 159 13.98 -21.33 -15.36
N ALA A 160 13.26 -21.93 -14.41
CA ALA A 160 12.81 -23.30 -14.53
C ALA A 160 11.77 -23.43 -15.64
N GLU A 161 10.83 -22.49 -15.75
CA GLU A 161 9.82 -22.52 -16.82
C GLU A 161 10.45 -22.24 -18.20
N GLU A 162 11.38 -21.28 -18.30
CA GLU A 162 12.13 -21.03 -19.54
C GLU A 162 12.86 -22.28 -20.04
N LYS A 163 13.49 -23.03 -19.13
CA LYS A 163 14.16 -24.30 -19.47
C LYS A 163 13.16 -25.33 -19.97
N ARG A 164 12.00 -25.46 -19.32
CA ARG A 164 10.94 -26.39 -19.75
C ARG A 164 10.36 -26.00 -21.09
N GLU A 165 10.09 -24.71 -21.32
CA GLU A 165 9.57 -24.22 -22.60
C GLU A 165 10.60 -24.44 -23.72
N THR A 166 11.87 -24.16 -23.45
CA THR A 166 12.95 -24.42 -24.40
C THR A 166 13.02 -25.92 -24.74
N ALA A 167 12.94 -26.80 -23.73
CA ALA A 167 12.94 -28.24 -23.94
C ALA A 167 11.73 -28.73 -24.75
N ARG A 168 10.52 -28.19 -24.49
CA ARG A 168 9.31 -28.49 -25.31
C ARG A 168 9.50 -28.10 -26.78
N ASN A 169 10.03 -26.92 -27.03
CA ASN A 169 10.29 -26.42 -28.37
C ASN A 169 11.32 -27.26 -29.11
N MET A 170 12.39 -27.65 -28.43
CA MET A 170 13.42 -28.53 -29.00
C MET A 170 12.89 -29.94 -29.27
N LYS A 171 12.04 -30.48 -28.38
CA LYS A 171 11.39 -31.78 -28.56
C LYS A 171 10.46 -31.78 -29.78
N ALA A 172 9.70 -30.70 -29.98
CA ALA A 172 8.83 -30.51 -31.16
C ALA A 172 9.62 -30.46 -32.48
N LEU A 173 10.88 -30.02 -32.43
CA LEU A 173 11.81 -30.02 -33.58
C LEU A 173 12.54 -31.36 -33.76
N ASN A 174 12.16 -32.42 -33.03
CA ASN A 174 12.78 -33.76 -33.03
C ASN A 174 14.28 -33.76 -32.69
N ILE A 175 14.74 -32.83 -31.85
CA ILE A 175 16.12 -32.83 -31.34
C ILE A 175 16.30 -34.00 -30.36
N PRO A 176 17.41 -34.73 -30.41
CA PRO A 176 17.67 -35.86 -29.49
C PRO A 176 17.64 -35.45 -28.02
N ILE A 177 17.01 -36.24 -27.16
CA ILE A 177 16.82 -35.97 -25.71
C ILE A 177 18.18 -35.65 -25.02
N ASN A 178 19.23 -36.37 -25.37
CA ASN A 178 20.56 -36.12 -24.80
C ASN A 178 21.07 -34.70 -25.10
N THR A 179 20.78 -34.20 -26.31
CA THR A 179 21.18 -32.84 -26.71
C THR A 179 20.31 -31.78 -25.96
N ILE A 180 19.00 -32.03 -25.82
CA ILE A 180 18.11 -31.19 -25.03
C ILE A 180 18.56 -31.14 -23.59
N SER A 181 18.90 -32.27 -22.99
CA SER A 181 19.40 -32.34 -21.61
C SER A 181 20.70 -31.55 -21.41
N GLN A 182 21.64 -31.62 -22.35
CA GLN A 182 22.89 -30.87 -22.31
C GLN A 182 22.65 -29.33 -22.37
N ILE A 183 21.69 -28.88 -23.16
CA ILE A 183 21.41 -27.46 -23.36
C ILE A 183 20.59 -26.89 -22.21
N THR A 184 19.55 -27.58 -21.77
CA THR A 184 18.61 -27.08 -20.76
C THR A 184 18.99 -27.42 -19.32
N GLY A 185 19.81 -28.50 -19.15
CA GLY A 185 20.17 -29.03 -17.85
C GLY A 185 19.03 -29.80 -17.18
N LEU A 186 17.96 -30.13 -17.91
CA LEU A 186 16.86 -31.00 -17.45
C LEU A 186 17.25 -32.47 -17.60
N SER A 187 16.75 -33.33 -16.73
CA SER A 187 16.94 -34.78 -16.84
C SER A 187 16.17 -35.36 -18.03
N ALA A 188 16.61 -36.52 -18.50
CA ALA A 188 15.90 -37.21 -19.59
C ALA A 188 14.45 -37.56 -19.23
N GLU A 189 14.20 -37.89 -17.98
CA GLU A 189 12.86 -38.18 -17.45
C GLU A 189 11.95 -36.94 -17.47
N GLU A 190 12.47 -35.79 -17.03
CA GLU A 190 11.74 -34.51 -17.09
C GLU A 190 11.42 -34.12 -18.54
N ILE A 191 12.37 -34.29 -19.48
CA ILE A 191 12.15 -33.99 -20.90
C ILE A 191 11.12 -34.95 -21.52
N GLN A 192 11.10 -36.23 -21.12
CA GLN A 192 10.08 -37.17 -21.62
C GLN A 192 8.68 -36.80 -21.14
N GLY A 193 8.55 -36.28 -19.91
CA GLY A 193 7.27 -35.85 -19.34
C GLY A 193 6.73 -34.53 -19.86
N LEU A 194 7.51 -33.74 -20.64
CA LEU A 194 7.09 -32.50 -21.32
C LEU A 194 6.40 -32.80 -22.65
#